data_846cd69c4f12c8dc5ab68e0362e7a0f4
#
_entry.id   846cd69c4f12c8dc5ab68e0362e7a0f4
#
_cell.length_a   1.000
_cell.length_b   1.000
_cell.length_c   1.000
_cell.angle_alpha   90.00
_cell.angle_beta   90.00
_cell.angle_gamma   90.00
#
_symmetry.space_group_name_H-M   'P 1'
#
loop_
_entity.id
_entity.type
_entity.pdbx_description
1 polymer ?
#
loop_
_entity_poly.entity_id
_entity_poly.type
_entity_poly.pdbx_seq_one_letter_code
_entity_poly.pdbx_strand_id
1 'polypeptide(L)'
;HDSGKFPCAVCRTGVGASSILCVGCKHWVHKKCSGLKTLVKDPTYQCPRCRGDPSVRPIDGRPFKVVQVGECELDNVDRFCYLGDMLSAGGGCMAAATARCRSAWGKFHEHVPLLTARALPLKVRGRLLSSNVRSSMLHATETWPMSSEARHKLCRNDRAMIRWICGVKPSDDPDMEVLHKKLGLEDLATLIRRRRLRWFGHVERSSGEINRVRSMSIVGRRGLGRPRKTWSECVKEDLAAFKLNPCDAQDRAGWRSSVKNSKLEPTPQRGSASLSAAVRPTRGVRTRSSINNKTGFD
;
A
#
# COMPACT_ATOMS: atom_id res chain seq x y z
N HIS A 1 16.89 -9.03 -15.74
CA HIS A 1 16.23 -8.06 -14.85
C HIS A 1 17.31 -7.49 -13.93
N ASP A 2 17.89 -6.32 -14.30
CA ASP A 2 18.89 -5.63 -13.48
C ASP A 2 18.22 -5.06 -12.24
N SER A 3 18.23 -5.81 -11.15
CA SER A 3 17.89 -5.33 -9.82
C SER A 3 19.06 -4.53 -9.24
N GLY A 4 19.45 -3.45 -9.92
CA GLY A 4 20.52 -2.58 -9.45
C GLY A 4 20.15 -1.92 -8.12
N LYS A 5 21.18 -1.71 -7.28
CA LYS A 5 21.07 -1.14 -5.92
C LYS A 5 20.47 0.28 -5.90
N PHE A 6 20.58 1.02 -6.99
CA PHE A 6 20.12 2.41 -7.09
C PHE A 6 19.01 2.56 -8.13
N PRO A 7 17.94 3.31 -7.84
CA PRO A 7 16.87 3.56 -8.79
C PRO A 7 17.29 4.59 -9.86
N CYS A 8 16.89 4.34 -11.12
CA CYS A 8 17.08 5.28 -12.21
C CYS A 8 16.26 6.56 -12.01
N ALA A 9 16.84 7.74 -12.23
CA ALA A 9 16.15 9.02 -12.10
C ALA A 9 14.94 9.18 -13.03
N VAL A 10 14.91 8.45 -14.16
CA VAL A 10 13.86 8.58 -15.18
C VAL A 10 12.78 7.51 -15.03
N CYS A 11 13.14 6.21 -15.02
CA CYS A 11 12.16 5.11 -15.02
C CYS A 11 11.99 4.42 -13.68
N ARG A 12 12.77 4.78 -12.66
CA ARG A 12 12.75 4.24 -11.29
C ARG A 12 13.10 2.75 -11.13
N THR A 13 13.39 2.04 -12.20
CA THR A 13 13.93 0.68 -12.09
C THR A 13 15.40 0.71 -11.68
N GLY A 14 15.89 -0.37 -11.07
CA GLY A 14 17.29 -0.45 -10.64
C GLY A 14 18.27 -0.28 -11.81
N VAL A 15 19.34 0.49 -11.58
CA VAL A 15 20.39 0.72 -12.59
C VAL A 15 21.49 -0.31 -12.48
N GLY A 16 21.92 -0.89 -13.63
CA GLY A 16 23.08 -1.74 -13.75
C GLY A 16 24.34 -0.96 -14.12
N ALA A 17 25.37 -1.69 -14.60
CA ALA A 17 26.68 -1.13 -14.97
C ALA A 17 26.61 -0.05 -16.07
N SER A 18 25.62 -0.13 -16.97
CA SER A 18 25.42 0.84 -18.07
C SER A 18 24.57 2.02 -17.62
N SER A 19 25.12 2.88 -16.76
CA SER A 19 24.42 4.05 -16.22
C SER A 19 25.37 5.26 -16.12
N ILE A 20 24.78 6.46 -16.08
CA ILE A 20 25.45 7.74 -15.91
C ILE A 20 24.86 8.52 -14.75
N LEU A 21 25.69 9.23 -13.99
CA LEU A 21 25.26 10.05 -12.88
C LEU A 21 24.82 11.43 -13.37
N CYS A 22 23.63 11.86 -12.99
CA CYS A 22 23.14 13.20 -13.28
C CYS A 22 23.71 14.19 -12.25
N VAL A 23 24.31 15.32 -12.71
CA VAL A 23 24.84 16.36 -11.83
C VAL A 23 23.74 17.20 -11.17
N GLY A 24 22.58 17.32 -11.81
CA GLY A 24 21.44 18.08 -11.26
C GLY A 24 20.76 17.39 -10.07
N CYS A 25 20.32 16.14 -10.25
CA CYS A 25 19.58 15.43 -9.20
C CYS A 25 20.43 14.40 -8.42
N LYS A 26 21.72 14.24 -8.73
CA LYS A 26 22.65 13.28 -8.10
C LYS A 26 22.16 11.81 -8.13
N HIS A 27 21.30 11.46 -9.11
CA HIS A 27 20.80 10.11 -9.29
C HIS A 27 21.38 9.46 -10.55
N TRP A 28 21.48 8.14 -10.51
CA TRP A 28 21.91 7.35 -11.66
C TRP A 28 20.82 7.25 -12.73
N VAL A 29 21.20 7.19 -13.97
CA VAL A 29 20.29 7.10 -15.13
C VAL A 29 20.78 6.01 -16.08
N HIS A 30 19.90 5.12 -16.52
CA HIS A 30 20.23 4.11 -17.52
C HIS A 30 20.68 4.75 -18.83
N LYS A 31 21.57 4.10 -19.57
CA LYS A 31 21.94 4.52 -20.92
C LYS A 31 20.69 4.79 -21.79
N LYS A 32 19.74 3.86 -21.81
CA LYS A 32 18.47 4.00 -22.58
C LYS A 32 17.60 5.18 -22.14
N CYS A 33 17.68 5.57 -20.87
CA CYS A 33 16.91 6.67 -20.29
C CYS A 33 17.66 8.01 -20.33
N SER A 34 18.96 7.98 -20.65
CA SER A 34 19.81 9.18 -20.68
C SER A 34 19.64 10.02 -21.96
N GLY A 35 19.10 9.42 -23.02
CA GLY A 35 19.07 10.02 -24.36
C GLY A 35 20.42 10.01 -25.08
N LEU A 36 21.45 9.42 -24.49
CA LEU A 36 22.80 9.38 -25.08
C LEU A 36 22.99 8.13 -25.94
N LYS A 37 23.54 8.30 -27.15
CA LYS A 37 23.91 7.17 -28.03
C LYS A 37 25.06 6.34 -27.45
N THR A 38 26.02 7.00 -26.81
CA THR A 38 27.17 6.41 -26.13
C THR A 38 27.27 6.96 -24.71
N LEU A 39 27.65 6.10 -23.72
CA LEU A 39 27.94 6.56 -22.38
C LEU A 39 29.35 7.11 -22.33
N VAL A 40 29.48 8.43 -22.43
CA VAL A 40 30.70 9.14 -22.12
C VAL A 40 30.61 9.61 -20.68
N LYS A 41 31.70 9.55 -19.92
CA LYS A 41 31.78 10.17 -18.58
C LYS A 41 31.77 11.69 -18.78
N ASP A 42 30.59 12.24 -18.88
CA ASP A 42 30.38 13.68 -18.98
C ASP A 42 30.13 14.24 -17.56
N PRO A 43 31.06 15.04 -17.02
CA PRO A 43 30.92 15.62 -15.69
C PRO A 43 29.81 16.67 -15.61
N THR A 44 29.27 17.12 -16.75
CA THR A 44 28.19 18.11 -16.81
C THR A 44 26.83 17.51 -17.16
N TYR A 45 26.74 16.17 -17.30
CA TYR A 45 25.52 15.51 -17.74
C TYR A 45 24.33 15.78 -16.81
N GLN A 46 23.28 16.32 -17.38
CA GLN A 46 21.96 16.43 -16.76
C GLN A 46 20.98 15.45 -17.40
N CYS A 47 20.21 14.73 -16.59
CA CYS A 47 19.21 13.79 -17.10
C CYS A 47 18.07 14.55 -17.81
N PRO A 48 17.32 13.88 -18.72
CA PRO A 48 16.17 14.50 -19.41
C PRO A 48 15.19 15.17 -18.45
N ARG A 49 15.04 14.59 -17.28
CA ARG A 49 14.20 15.12 -16.21
C ARG A 49 14.70 16.46 -15.64
N CYS A 50 15.99 16.60 -15.39
CA CYS A 50 16.59 17.86 -14.90
C CYS A 50 16.66 18.94 -16.00
N ARG A 51 16.72 18.52 -17.26
CA ARG A 51 16.68 19.44 -18.42
C ARG A 51 15.25 19.90 -18.76
N GLY A 52 14.22 19.38 -18.09
CA GLY A 52 12.83 19.72 -18.37
C GLY A 52 12.31 19.16 -19.69
N ASP A 53 12.84 18.00 -20.13
CA ASP A 53 12.43 17.35 -21.38
C ASP A 53 10.94 16.96 -21.31
N PRO A 54 10.08 17.51 -22.18
CA PRO A 54 8.65 17.25 -22.16
C PRO A 54 8.29 15.80 -22.52
N SER A 55 9.20 15.03 -23.11
CA SER A 55 9.01 13.62 -23.42
C SER A 55 9.08 12.72 -22.18
N VAL A 56 9.74 13.18 -21.11
CA VAL A 56 9.85 12.50 -19.84
C VAL A 56 8.72 12.94 -18.93
N ARG A 57 7.65 12.16 -18.87
CA ARG A 57 6.53 12.44 -17.98
C ARG A 57 7.00 12.40 -16.53
N PRO A 58 6.72 13.43 -15.72
CA PRO A 58 6.87 13.37 -14.28
C PRO A 58 6.06 12.19 -13.74
N ILE A 59 6.53 11.54 -12.68
CA ILE A 59 5.85 10.38 -12.08
C ILE A 59 4.42 10.72 -11.64
N ASP A 60 4.18 11.97 -11.29
CA ASP A 60 2.89 12.52 -10.84
C ASP A 60 2.19 13.44 -11.89
N GLY A 61 2.72 13.52 -13.10
CA GLY A 61 2.17 14.38 -14.17
C GLY A 61 2.47 15.88 -14.01
N ARG A 62 3.26 16.28 -13.00
CA ARG A 62 3.61 17.67 -12.74
C ARG A 62 5.01 18.00 -13.27
N PRO A 63 5.22 19.15 -13.94
CA PRO A 63 6.55 19.57 -14.31
C PRO A 63 7.40 19.81 -13.05
N PHE A 64 8.68 19.44 -13.12
CA PHE A 64 9.67 19.82 -12.11
C PHE A 64 9.84 21.34 -12.17
N LYS A 65 9.06 22.07 -11.44
CA LYS A 65 9.29 23.49 -11.19
C LYS A 65 9.81 23.62 -9.76
N VAL A 66 10.92 24.29 -9.62
CA VAL A 66 11.31 24.86 -8.34
C VAL A 66 10.16 25.76 -7.91
N VAL A 67 9.59 25.48 -6.75
CA VAL A 67 8.48 26.27 -6.22
C VAL A 67 9.10 27.40 -5.40
N GLN A 68 9.00 28.63 -5.89
CA GLN A 68 9.38 29.81 -5.10
C GLN A 68 8.22 30.22 -4.21
N VAL A 69 8.51 30.38 -2.92
CA VAL A 69 7.59 30.94 -1.93
C VAL A 69 8.29 32.13 -1.28
N GLY A 70 7.92 33.33 -1.72
CA GLY A 70 8.65 34.57 -1.36
C GLY A 70 10.08 34.52 -1.95
N GLU A 71 11.08 34.70 -1.08
CA GLU A 71 12.50 34.63 -1.43
C GLU A 71 13.10 33.22 -1.32
N CYS A 72 12.32 32.24 -0.84
CA CYS A 72 12.80 30.86 -0.63
C CYS A 72 12.47 29.94 -1.79
N GLU A 73 13.45 29.18 -2.26
CA GLU A 73 13.27 28.06 -3.16
C GLU A 73 12.95 26.79 -2.38
N LEU A 74 11.85 26.11 -2.73
CA LEU A 74 11.44 24.84 -2.13
C LEU A 74 11.81 23.67 -3.01
N ASP A 75 12.49 22.69 -2.42
CA ASP A 75 12.80 21.43 -3.09
C ASP A 75 11.54 20.59 -3.36
N ASN A 76 11.41 20.12 -4.59
CA ASN A 76 10.36 19.18 -4.95
C ASN A 76 10.79 17.76 -4.60
N VAL A 77 10.18 17.18 -3.57
CA VAL A 77 10.49 15.83 -3.08
C VAL A 77 9.39 14.82 -3.40
N ASP A 78 9.76 13.60 -3.76
CA ASP A 78 8.81 12.52 -4.02
C ASP A 78 8.13 12.00 -2.75
N ARG A 79 8.76 12.17 -1.59
CA ARG A 79 8.26 11.70 -0.30
C ARG A 79 8.61 12.71 0.79
N PHE A 80 7.65 13.01 1.60
CA PHE A 80 7.77 13.96 2.68
C PHE A 80 7.17 13.37 3.97
N CYS A 81 7.92 13.49 5.07
CA CYS A 81 7.42 13.10 6.38
C CYS A 81 6.68 14.28 7.02
N TYR A 82 5.37 14.15 7.20
CA TYR A 82 4.53 15.18 7.80
C TYR A 82 3.81 14.65 9.05
N LEU A 83 4.03 15.28 10.19
CA LEU A 83 3.44 14.87 11.47
C LEU A 83 3.60 13.36 11.76
N GLY A 84 4.77 12.82 11.36
CA GLY A 84 5.08 11.41 11.53
C GLY A 84 4.41 10.47 10.53
N ASP A 85 3.65 10.95 9.57
CA ASP A 85 3.18 10.16 8.44
C ASP A 85 4.00 10.42 7.18
N MET A 86 4.06 9.45 6.27
CA MET A 86 4.85 9.55 5.05
C MET A 86 3.96 9.83 3.86
N LEU A 87 3.97 11.06 3.40
CA LEU A 87 3.29 11.48 2.17
C LEU A 87 4.14 11.11 0.96
N SER A 88 3.50 10.69 -0.12
CA SER A 88 4.15 10.32 -1.38
C SER A 88 3.49 11.07 -2.53
N ALA A 89 4.27 11.66 -3.42
CA ALA A 89 3.79 12.35 -4.61
C ALA A 89 2.93 11.43 -5.51
N GLY A 90 3.29 10.14 -5.59
CA GLY A 90 2.48 9.14 -6.26
C GLY A 90 1.15 8.80 -5.57
N GLY A 91 0.88 9.34 -4.39
CA GLY A 91 -0.31 9.06 -3.57
C GLY A 91 -0.34 7.63 -3.00
N GLY A 92 -1.44 7.32 -2.30
CA GLY A 92 -1.65 6.02 -1.65
C GLY A 92 -0.93 5.89 -0.30
N CYS A 93 -1.12 4.76 0.36
CA CYS A 93 -0.64 4.54 1.74
C CYS A 93 0.57 3.59 1.86
N MET A 94 1.16 3.12 0.75
CA MET A 94 2.25 2.13 0.81
C MET A 94 3.55 2.68 1.41
N ALA A 95 3.90 3.94 1.10
CA ALA A 95 5.07 4.59 1.67
C ALA A 95 4.91 4.74 3.19
N ALA A 96 3.75 5.22 3.64
CA ALA A 96 3.37 5.33 5.04
C ALA A 96 3.38 3.96 5.74
N ALA A 97 2.73 2.93 5.19
CA ALA A 97 2.73 1.58 5.75
C ALA A 97 4.15 1.00 5.90
N THR A 98 5.03 1.28 4.95
CA THR A 98 6.43 0.84 5.03
C THR A 98 7.19 1.56 6.15
N ALA A 99 7.03 2.86 6.29
CA ALA A 99 7.64 3.64 7.36
C ALA A 99 7.14 3.16 8.73
N ARG A 100 5.84 2.93 8.87
CA ARG A 100 5.23 2.44 10.11
C ARG A 100 5.67 1.03 10.48
N CYS A 101 5.81 0.12 9.52
CA CYS A 101 6.39 -1.20 9.80
C CYS A 101 7.83 -1.07 10.34
N ARG A 102 8.66 -0.18 9.78
CA ARG A 102 10.02 0.06 10.28
C ARG A 102 10.03 0.60 11.72
N SER A 103 9.20 1.61 11.98
CA SER A 103 9.04 2.18 13.32
C SER A 103 8.56 1.13 14.34
N ALA A 104 7.58 0.30 13.95
CA ALA A 104 7.09 -0.78 14.80
C ALA A 104 8.15 -1.83 15.12
N TRP A 105 8.99 -2.20 14.14
CA TRP A 105 10.12 -3.10 14.37
C TRP A 105 11.16 -2.48 15.30
N GLY A 106 11.45 -1.19 15.17
CA GLY A 106 12.32 -0.48 16.12
C GLY A 106 11.78 -0.59 17.55
N LYS A 107 10.49 -0.25 17.75
CA LYS A 107 9.82 -0.40 19.06
C LYS A 107 9.75 -1.85 19.54
N PHE A 108 9.56 -2.81 18.65
CA PHE A 108 9.58 -4.23 19.00
C PHE A 108 10.94 -4.65 19.54
N HIS A 109 12.04 -4.28 18.87
CA HIS A 109 13.39 -4.62 19.29
C HIS A 109 13.76 -3.98 20.64
N GLU A 110 13.34 -2.73 20.89
CA GLU A 110 13.51 -2.09 22.21
C GLU A 110 12.86 -2.91 23.33
N HIS A 111 11.75 -3.59 23.04
CA HIS A 111 10.95 -4.32 24.04
C HIS A 111 11.14 -5.84 23.99
N VAL A 112 11.99 -6.38 23.10
CA VAL A 112 12.24 -7.82 22.99
C VAL A 112 12.51 -8.48 24.35
N PRO A 113 13.36 -7.92 25.24
CA PRO A 113 13.64 -8.57 26.52
C PRO A 113 12.38 -8.80 27.36
N LEU A 114 11.41 -7.88 27.32
CA LEU A 114 10.13 -8.01 28.02
C LEU A 114 9.12 -8.85 27.26
N LEU A 115 9.04 -8.68 25.93
CA LEU A 115 8.10 -9.38 25.07
C LEU A 115 8.38 -10.89 25.00
N THR A 116 9.64 -11.32 25.21
CA THR A 116 10.05 -12.73 25.19
C THR A 116 10.31 -13.31 26.57
N ALA A 117 10.24 -12.49 27.64
CA ALA A 117 10.47 -12.93 29.00
C ALA A 117 9.46 -14.01 29.45
N ARG A 118 9.93 -15.22 29.72
CA ARG A 118 9.10 -16.34 30.15
C ARG A 118 8.40 -16.10 31.50
N ALA A 119 8.99 -15.26 32.37
CA ALA A 119 8.43 -14.86 33.65
C ALA A 119 7.15 -14.00 33.51
N LEU A 120 6.96 -13.32 32.35
CA LEU A 120 5.77 -12.52 32.12
C LEU A 120 4.65 -13.35 31.46
N PRO A 121 3.41 -13.27 31.99
CA PRO A 121 2.26 -13.93 31.37
C PRO A 121 2.04 -13.43 29.92
N LEU A 122 1.60 -14.32 29.02
CA LEU A 122 1.37 -13.99 27.61
C LEU A 122 0.42 -12.80 27.42
N LYS A 123 -0.64 -12.69 28.22
CA LYS A 123 -1.58 -11.57 28.18
C LYS A 123 -0.91 -10.23 28.51
N VAL A 124 0.09 -10.22 29.40
CA VAL A 124 0.86 -9.00 29.73
C VAL A 124 1.75 -8.62 28.54
N ARG A 125 2.44 -9.60 27.95
CA ARG A 125 3.25 -9.39 26.73
C ARG A 125 2.37 -8.90 25.56
N GLY A 126 1.16 -9.42 25.41
CA GLY A 126 0.19 -8.95 24.41
C GLY A 126 -0.25 -7.49 24.65
N ARG A 127 -0.50 -7.10 25.91
CA ARG A 127 -0.79 -5.68 26.25
C ARG A 127 0.40 -4.77 25.90
N LEU A 128 1.63 -5.16 26.21
CA LEU A 128 2.83 -4.43 25.88
C LEU A 128 2.99 -4.27 24.35
N LEU A 129 2.78 -5.35 23.58
CA LEU A 129 2.77 -5.30 22.10
C LEU A 129 1.71 -4.32 21.60
N SER A 130 0.50 -4.37 22.15
CA SER A 130 -0.61 -3.51 21.71
C SER A 130 -0.37 -2.03 22.01
N SER A 131 0.11 -1.69 23.20
CA SER A 131 0.28 -0.30 23.66
C SER A 131 1.49 0.39 23.03
N ASN A 132 2.59 -0.31 22.80
CA ASN A 132 3.83 0.31 22.31
C ASN A 132 4.09 0.04 20.83
N VAL A 133 4.01 -1.23 20.41
CA VAL A 133 4.40 -1.61 19.05
C VAL A 133 3.26 -1.40 18.06
N ARG A 134 2.07 -1.95 18.34
CA ARG A 134 0.90 -1.78 17.46
C ARG A 134 0.43 -0.33 17.40
N SER A 135 0.54 0.43 18.47
CA SER A 135 0.22 1.87 18.47
C SER A 135 1.12 2.63 17.49
N SER A 136 2.41 2.35 17.48
CA SER A 136 3.36 2.93 16.52
C SER A 136 3.09 2.48 15.08
N MET A 137 2.78 1.17 14.88
CA MET A 137 2.44 0.61 13.57
C MET A 137 1.17 1.21 12.97
N LEU A 138 0.18 1.50 13.80
CA LEU A 138 -1.15 1.95 13.40
C LEU A 138 -1.36 3.47 13.52
N HIS A 139 -0.30 4.24 13.73
CA HIS A 139 -0.42 5.69 13.78
C HIS A 139 -0.94 6.23 12.44
N ALA A 140 -1.96 7.06 12.47
CA ALA A 140 -2.64 7.68 11.33
C ALA A 140 -3.30 6.70 10.32
N THR A 141 -3.34 5.38 10.59
CA THR A 141 -3.95 4.40 9.66
C THR A 141 -5.44 4.61 9.45
N GLU A 142 -6.12 5.28 10.36
CA GLU A 142 -7.54 5.62 10.29
C GLU A 142 -7.87 6.57 9.14
N THR A 143 -6.91 7.38 8.69
CA THR A 143 -7.07 8.35 7.60
C THR A 143 -6.68 7.80 6.22
N TRP A 144 -6.06 6.60 6.17
CA TRP A 144 -5.53 6.08 4.90
C TRP A 144 -6.60 5.44 4.01
N PRO A 145 -6.53 5.68 2.68
CA PRO A 145 -7.22 4.85 1.70
C PRO A 145 -6.53 3.47 1.63
N MET A 146 -6.85 2.60 2.58
CA MET A 146 -6.15 1.34 2.81
C MET A 146 -6.24 0.39 1.62
N SER A 147 -5.14 0.20 0.90
CA SER A 147 -5.04 -0.82 -0.14
C SER A 147 -4.91 -2.23 0.47
N SER A 148 -5.28 -3.26 -0.31
CA SER A 148 -5.09 -4.66 0.11
C SER A 148 -3.62 -4.97 0.38
N GLU A 149 -2.71 -4.46 -0.44
CA GLU A 149 -1.27 -4.64 -0.31
C GLU A 149 -0.73 -4.02 1.00
N ALA A 150 -1.12 -2.77 1.31
CA ALA A 150 -0.72 -2.11 2.56
C ALA A 150 -1.23 -2.88 3.79
N ARG A 151 -2.50 -3.31 3.75
CA ARG A 151 -3.09 -4.13 4.82
C ARG A 151 -2.33 -5.45 5.00
N HIS A 152 -2.06 -6.18 3.90
CA HIS A 152 -1.29 -7.42 3.96
C HIS A 152 0.11 -7.20 4.53
N LYS A 153 0.76 -6.10 4.17
CA LYS A 153 2.09 -5.75 4.71
C LYS A 153 2.05 -5.55 6.21
N LEU A 154 1.10 -4.75 6.73
CA LEU A 154 0.94 -4.53 8.16
C LEU A 154 0.63 -5.84 8.90
N CYS A 155 -0.35 -6.63 8.43
CA CYS A 155 -0.74 -7.89 9.05
C CYS A 155 0.39 -8.93 9.03
N ARG A 156 1.18 -9.00 7.96
CA ARG A 156 2.33 -9.92 7.88
C ARG A 156 3.40 -9.58 8.93
N ASN A 157 3.70 -8.29 9.11
CA ASN A 157 4.66 -7.87 10.13
C ASN A 157 4.15 -8.13 11.55
N ASP A 158 2.89 -7.84 11.82
CA ASP A 158 2.25 -8.13 13.11
C ASP A 158 2.29 -9.63 13.44
N ARG A 159 1.91 -10.49 12.49
CA ARG A 159 1.98 -11.94 12.66
C ARG A 159 3.41 -12.44 12.93
N ALA A 160 4.41 -11.85 12.29
CA ALA A 160 5.80 -12.18 12.55
C ALA A 160 6.21 -11.86 13.99
N MET A 161 5.83 -10.70 14.50
CA MET A 161 6.08 -10.28 15.88
C MET A 161 5.36 -11.20 16.89
N ILE A 162 4.10 -11.54 16.61
CA ILE A 162 3.31 -12.47 17.48
C ILE A 162 3.96 -13.85 17.56
N ARG A 163 4.38 -14.40 16.41
CA ARG A 163 5.09 -15.69 16.39
C ARG A 163 6.38 -15.62 17.20
N TRP A 164 7.14 -14.56 17.07
CA TRP A 164 8.38 -14.35 17.84
C TRP A 164 8.09 -14.34 19.35
N ILE A 165 7.09 -13.58 19.81
CA ILE A 165 6.69 -13.53 21.24
C ILE A 165 6.29 -14.90 21.76
N CYS A 166 5.62 -15.70 20.94
CA CYS A 166 5.16 -17.04 21.30
C CYS A 166 6.23 -18.13 21.12
N GLY A 167 7.38 -17.81 20.52
CA GLY A 167 8.45 -18.80 20.24
C GLY A 167 8.06 -19.83 19.18
N VAL A 168 7.17 -19.49 18.25
CA VAL A 168 6.65 -20.40 17.22
C VAL A 168 7.27 -20.07 15.87
N LYS A 169 7.74 -21.09 15.14
CA LYS A 169 8.33 -20.91 13.80
C LYS A 169 7.23 -20.84 12.73
N PRO A 170 7.50 -20.16 11.58
CA PRO A 170 6.57 -20.17 10.44
C PRO A 170 6.31 -21.58 9.88
N SER A 171 7.30 -22.48 9.97
CA SER A 171 7.21 -23.88 9.52
C SER A 171 6.18 -24.71 10.29
N ASP A 172 5.84 -24.29 11.51
CA ASP A 172 4.92 -25.01 12.36
C ASP A 172 3.45 -24.75 12.01
N ASP A 173 3.22 -23.90 10.99
CA ASP A 173 1.91 -23.44 10.49
C ASP A 173 0.90 -23.13 11.62
N PRO A 174 1.28 -22.25 12.58
CA PRO A 174 0.48 -22.03 13.76
C PRO A 174 -0.83 -21.32 13.42
N ASP A 175 -1.92 -21.79 14.02
CA ASP A 175 -3.18 -21.07 13.98
C ASP A 175 -3.03 -19.70 14.66
N MET A 176 -3.12 -18.65 13.86
CA MET A 176 -2.98 -17.28 14.33
C MET A 176 -4.10 -16.85 15.27
N GLU A 177 -5.30 -17.43 15.14
CA GLU A 177 -6.42 -17.11 16.02
C GLU A 177 -6.15 -17.59 17.45
N VAL A 178 -5.58 -18.80 17.60
CA VAL A 178 -5.14 -19.33 18.88
C VAL A 178 -4.06 -18.44 19.51
N LEU A 179 -3.10 -17.96 18.73
CA LEU A 179 -2.04 -17.07 19.23
C LEU A 179 -2.60 -15.71 19.66
N HIS A 180 -3.50 -15.11 18.89
CA HIS A 180 -4.20 -13.89 19.28
C HIS A 180 -4.94 -14.06 20.60
N LYS A 181 -5.68 -15.17 20.77
CA LYS A 181 -6.43 -15.49 22.01
C LYS A 181 -5.48 -15.64 23.21
N LYS A 182 -4.36 -16.34 23.05
CA LYS A 182 -3.35 -16.51 24.13
C LYS A 182 -2.77 -15.18 24.58
N LEU A 183 -2.52 -14.27 23.66
CA LEU A 183 -1.98 -12.92 23.94
C LEU A 183 -3.08 -11.91 24.34
N GLY A 184 -4.36 -12.26 24.21
CA GLY A 184 -5.47 -11.34 24.44
C GLY A 184 -5.51 -10.19 23.41
N LEU A 185 -5.14 -10.49 22.18
CA LEU A 185 -5.07 -9.53 21.09
C LEU A 185 -6.23 -9.74 20.11
N GLU A 186 -6.70 -8.64 19.58
CA GLU A 186 -7.59 -8.64 18.41
C GLU A 186 -6.77 -8.79 17.12
N ASP A 187 -7.37 -9.38 16.06
CA ASP A 187 -6.78 -9.40 14.74
C ASP A 187 -6.50 -7.97 14.23
N LEU A 188 -5.33 -7.77 13.63
CA LEU A 188 -4.89 -6.44 13.23
C LEU A 188 -5.79 -5.82 12.14
N ALA A 189 -6.28 -6.62 11.20
CA ALA A 189 -7.16 -6.11 10.15
C ALA A 189 -8.49 -5.60 10.73
N THR A 190 -9.03 -6.31 11.71
CA THR A 190 -10.23 -5.92 12.45
C THR A 190 -9.99 -4.64 13.25
N LEU A 191 -8.85 -4.54 13.93
CA LEU A 191 -8.46 -3.35 14.69
C LEU A 191 -8.33 -2.11 13.80
N ILE A 192 -7.72 -2.23 12.60
CA ILE A 192 -7.60 -1.16 11.61
C ILE A 192 -9.00 -0.64 11.20
N ARG A 193 -9.92 -1.54 10.89
CA ARG A 193 -11.30 -1.20 10.52
C ARG A 193 -12.02 -0.46 11.65
N ARG A 194 -11.92 -0.96 12.89
CA ARG A 194 -12.52 -0.30 14.07
C ARG A 194 -11.95 1.08 14.32
N ARG A 195 -10.64 1.29 14.15
CA ARG A 195 -10.01 2.61 14.26
C ARG A 195 -10.58 3.57 13.20
N ARG A 196 -10.71 3.12 11.95
CA ARG A 196 -11.30 3.93 10.88
C ARG A 196 -12.76 4.28 11.15
N LEU A 197 -13.58 3.35 11.65
CA LEU A 197 -14.96 3.62 11.99
C LEU A 197 -15.08 4.60 13.18
N ARG A 198 -14.19 4.52 14.18
CA ARG A 198 -14.15 5.54 15.25
C ARG A 198 -13.83 6.92 14.69
N TRP A 199 -12.84 6.99 13.80
CA TRP A 199 -12.47 8.22 13.11
C TRP A 199 -13.61 8.74 12.24
N PHE A 200 -14.27 7.86 11.49
CA PHE A 200 -15.47 8.21 10.72
C PHE A 200 -16.54 8.88 11.61
N GLY A 201 -16.89 8.29 12.74
CA GLY A 201 -17.84 8.91 13.66
C GLY A 201 -17.38 10.27 14.20
N HIS A 202 -16.06 10.50 14.36
CA HIS A 202 -15.54 11.81 14.71
C HIS A 202 -15.75 12.81 13.56
N VAL A 203 -15.43 12.43 12.35
CA VAL A 203 -15.60 13.26 11.13
C VAL A 203 -17.07 13.62 10.91
N GLU A 204 -18.01 12.66 11.07
CA GLU A 204 -19.45 12.91 10.90
C GLU A 204 -20.02 13.94 11.89
N ARG A 205 -19.50 13.95 13.11
CA ARG A 205 -19.93 14.93 14.12
C ARG A 205 -19.17 16.25 14.08
N SER A 206 -18.14 16.33 13.23
CA SER A 206 -17.36 17.56 13.09
C SER A 206 -18.06 18.55 12.18
N SER A 207 -18.28 19.76 12.64
CA SER A 207 -18.81 20.87 11.86
C SER A 207 -17.73 21.72 11.16
N GLY A 208 -16.47 21.40 11.37
CA GLY A 208 -15.33 22.22 10.92
C GLY A 208 -14.72 21.77 9.59
N GLU A 209 -13.48 22.22 9.36
CA GLU A 209 -12.70 22.01 8.12
C GLU A 209 -12.53 20.52 7.74
N ILE A 210 -12.54 19.61 8.72
CA ILE A 210 -12.42 18.16 8.46
C ILE A 210 -13.58 17.66 7.61
N ASN A 211 -14.80 18.08 7.93
CA ASN A 211 -15.99 17.69 7.15
C ASN A 211 -16.01 18.36 5.77
N ARG A 212 -15.58 19.62 5.71
CA ARG A 212 -15.42 20.37 4.45
C ARG A 212 -14.44 19.67 3.51
N VAL A 213 -13.26 19.25 3.99
CA VAL A 213 -12.27 18.51 3.19
C VAL A 213 -12.82 17.17 2.70
N ARG A 214 -13.62 16.47 3.51
CA ARG A 214 -14.26 15.22 3.11
C ARG A 214 -15.21 15.38 1.92
N SER A 215 -15.98 16.47 1.89
CA SER A 215 -16.97 16.77 0.83
C SER A 215 -16.34 17.45 -0.38
N MET A 216 -15.08 17.84 -0.31
CA MET A 216 -14.39 18.59 -1.37
C MET A 216 -14.23 17.76 -2.64
N SER A 217 -14.72 18.29 -3.75
CA SER A 217 -14.48 17.73 -5.07
C SER A 217 -13.12 18.17 -5.58
N ILE A 218 -12.25 17.22 -5.88
CA ILE A 218 -10.95 17.51 -6.47
C ILE A 218 -11.11 17.62 -7.99
N VAL A 219 -10.91 18.83 -8.52
CA VAL A 219 -10.92 19.07 -9.96
C VAL A 219 -9.65 18.48 -10.57
N GLY A 220 -9.80 17.61 -11.58
CA GLY A 220 -8.68 17.04 -12.30
C GLY A 220 -9.07 15.80 -13.10
N ARG A 221 -8.28 15.50 -14.13
CA ARG A 221 -8.45 14.30 -14.94
C ARG A 221 -7.84 13.10 -14.20
N ARG A 222 -8.63 12.07 -13.94
CA ARG A 222 -8.11 10.80 -13.42
C ARG A 222 -7.24 10.13 -14.50
N GLY A 223 -6.12 9.53 -14.07
CA GLY A 223 -5.27 8.76 -14.99
C GLY A 223 -5.99 7.55 -15.59
N LEU A 224 -5.47 7.02 -16.69
CA LEU A 224 -5.96 5.80 -17.32
C LEU A 224 -5.82 4.60 -16.36
N GLY A 225 -6.80 3.71 -16.37
CA GLY A 225 -6.82 2.49 -15.58
C GLY A 225 -7.86 2.50 -14.45
N ARG A 226 -7.85 1.44 -13.63
CA ARG A 226 -8.77 1.31 -12.50
C ARG A 226 -8.50 2.42 -11.48
N PRO A 227 -9.52 3.20 -11.08
CA PRO A 227 -9.37 4.22 -10.05
C PRO A 227 -8.83 3.64 -8.74
N ARG A 228 -7.96 4.39 -8.07
CA ARG A 228 -7.47 4.00 -6.75
C ARG A 228 -8.62 4.04 -5.74
N LYS A 229 -8.59 3.09 -4.81
CA LYS A 229 -9.54 3.02 -3.71
C LYS A 229 -9.47 4.29 -2.87
N THR A 230 -10.62 4.85 -2.55
CA THR A 230 -10.75 6.06 -1.73
C THR A 230 -10.96 5.69 -0.25
N TRP A 231 -10.75 6.65 0.64
CA TRP A 231 -11.06 6.47 2.07
C TRP A 231 -12.55 6.20 2.30
N SER A 232 -13.43 6.92 1.58
CA SER A 232 -14.88 6.73 1.69
C SER A 232 -15.32 5.32 1.27
N GLU A 233 -14.70 4.74 0.25
CA GLU A 233 -14.95 3.34 -0.13
C GLU A 233 -14.49 2.36 0.96
N CYS A 234 -13.35 2.62 1.60
CA CYS A 234 -12.90 1.83 2.74
C CYS A 234 -13.90 1.89 3.90
N VAL A 235 -14.45 3.07 4.20
CA VAL A 235 -15.47 3.24 5.25
C VAL A 235 -16.76 2.50 4.90
N LYS A 236 -17.24 2.60 3.65
CA LYS A 236 -18.44 1.87 3.19
C LYS A 236 -18.29 0.35 3.36
N GLU A 237 -17.12 -0.19 2.98
CA GLU A 237 -16.83 -1.61 3.18
C GLU A 237 -16.80 -2.00 4.68
N ASP A 238 -16.23 -1.14 5.51
CA ASP A 238 -16.14 -1.40 6.94
C ASP A 238 -17.52 -1.34 7.62
N LEU A 239 -18.35 -0.35 7.24
CA LEU A 239 -19.76 -0.26 7.71
C LEU A 239 -20.55 -1.52 7.34
N ALA A 240 -20.45 -1.96 6.10
CA ALA A 240 -21.10 -3.18 5.65
C ALA A 240 -20.60 -4.43 6.41
N ALA A 241 -19.28 -4.55 6.61
CA ALA A 241 -18.67 -5.70 7.30
C ALA A 241 -19.07 -5.79 8.78
N PHE A 242 -19.35 -4.66 9.42
CA PHE A 242 -19.79 -4.58 10.81
C PHE A 242 -21.31 -4.40 10.96
N LYS A 243 -22.06 -4.34 9.86
CA LYS A 243 -23.53 -4.09 9.83
C LYS A 243 -23.92 -2.82 10.61
N LEU A 244 -23.16 -1.74 10.43
CA LEU A 244 -23.38 -0.47 11.10
C LEU A 244 -24.06 0.52 10.16
N ASN A 245 -25.03 1.29 10.69
CA ASN A 245 -25.67 2.37 9.96
C ASN A 245 -24.85 3.66 10.14
N PRO A 246 -24.47 4.37 9.06
CA PRO A 246 -23.73 5.62 9.16
C PRO A 246 -24.46 6.72 9.92
N CYS A 247 -25.82 6.71 9.95
CA CYS A 247 -26.62 7.68 10.69
C CYS A 247 -26.41 7.58 12.21
N ASP A 248 -26.10 6.40 12.73
CA ASP A 248 -25.85 6.17 14.16
C ASP A 248 -24.57 6.86 14.64
N ALA A 249 -23.71 7.30 13.70
CA ALA A 249 -22.48 8.01 14.01
C ALA A 249 -22.71 9.36 14.72
N GLN A 250 -23.92 9.93 14.69
CA GLN A 250 -24.27 11.17 15.39
C GLN A 250 -24.32 10.97 16.91
N ASP A 251 -24.80 9.83 17.39
CA ASP A 251 -24.69 9.47 18.80
C ASP A 251 -23.30 8.95 19.13
N ARG A 252 -22.52 9.78 19.81
CA ARG A 252 -21.12 9.45 20.18
C ARG A 252 -21.00 8.19 21.07
N ALA A 253 -21.90 8.06 22.03
CA ALA A 253 -21.83 6.97 23.02
C ALA A 253 -22.29 5.65 22.39
N GLY A 254 -23.43 5.65 21.73
CA GLY A 254 -23.97 4.51 21.00
C GLY A 254 -23.01 4.05 19.91
N TRP A 255 -22.48 4.97 19.10
CA TRP A 255 -21.50 4.67 18.05
C TRP A 255 -20.25 3.97 18.59
N ARG A 256 -19.67 4.52 19.68
CA ARG A 256 -18.47 3.94 20.29
C ARG A 256 -18.73 2.53 20.81
N SER A 257 -19.90 2.30 21.41
CA SER A 257 -20.33 0.99 21.89
C SER A 257 -20.55 0.03 20.72
N SER A 258 -21.27 0.44 19.68
CA SER A 258 -21.54 -0.36 18.50
C SER A 258 -20.27 -0.78 17.79
N VAL A 259 -19.34 0.15 17.52
CA VAL A 259 -18.04 -0.18 16.90
C VAL A 259 -17.20 -1.13 17.77
N LYS A 260 -17.29 -1.03 19.11
CA LYS A 260 -16.55 -1.91 20.02
C LYS A 260 -17.12 -3.34 20.04
N ASN A 261 -18.44 -3.47 20.05
CA ASN A 261 -19.12 -4.73 20.31
C ASN A 261 -19.47 -5.52 19.02
N SER A 262 -19.53 -4.86 17.88
CA SER A 262 -19.81 -5.52 16.59
C SER A 262 -18.76 -6.58 16.28
N LYS A 263 -19.21 -7.75 15.87
CA LYS A 263 -18.35 -8.81 15.35
C LYS A 263 -18.19 -8.63 13.85
N LEU A 264 -17.00 -8.92 13.34
CA LEU A 264 -16.74 -8.96 11.91
C LEU A 264 -17.43 -10.20 11.34
N GLU A 265 -18.36 -10.01 10.43
CA GLU A 265 -18.88 -11.13 9.65
C GLU A 265 -17.77 -11.64 8.73
N PRO A 266 -17.58 -12.95 8.60
CA PRO A 266 -16.66 -13.50 7.62
C PRO A 266 -17.12 -13.01 6.25
N THR A 267 -16.26 -12.24 5.58
CA THR A 267 -16.53 -11.84 4.19
C THR A 267 -16.72 -13.13 3.39
N PRO A 268 -17.86 -13.33 2.69
CA PRO A 268 -18.03 -14.49 1.84
C PRO A 268 -16.83 -14.52 0.90
N GLN A 269 -16.03 -15.55 1.01
CA GLN A 269 -14.94 -15.79 0.06
C GLN A 269 -15.64 -15.80 -1.29
N ARG A 270 -15.29 -14.86 -2.18
CA ARG A 270 -15.66 -14.98 -3.59
C ARG A 270 -15.27 -16.39 -3.99
N GLY A 271 -16.28 -17.22 -4.20
CA GLY A 271 -16.12 -18.64 -4.38
C GLY A 271 -14.93 -18.91 -5.27
N SER A 272 -14.05 -19.78 -4.83
CA SER A 272 -13.38 -20.67 -5.72
C SER A 272 -14.51 -21.35 -6.51
N ALA A 273 -14.85 -20.78 -7.67
CA ALA A 273 -15.68 -21.48 -8.61
C ALA A 273 -14.94 -22.78 -8.84
N SER A 274 -15.48 -23.86 -8.29
CA SER A 274 -15.08 -25.19 -8.61
C SER A 274 -15.09 -25.22 -10.14
N LEU A 275 -13.91 -25.39 -10.72
CA LEU A 275 -13.75 -25.77 -12.10
C LEU A 275 -14.37 -27.18 -12.21
N SER A 276 -15.71 -27.24 -12.26
CA SER A 276 -16.39 -28.37 -12.80
C SER A 276 -15.93 -28.46 -14.27
N ALA A 277 -15.28 -29.56 -14.56
CA ALA A 277 -14.73 -29.90 -15.86
C ALA A 277 -15.81 -29.72 -16.94
N ALA A 278 -15.87 -28.54 -17.55
CA ALA A 278 -16.51 -28.34 -18.81
C ALA A 278 -15.57 -28.96 -19.87
N VAL A 279 -15.88 -30.20 -20.25
CA VAL A 279 -15.32 -30.89 -21.42
C VAL A 279 -15.39 -29.92 -22.60
N ARG A 280 -14.26 -29.41 -23.05
CA ARG A 280 -14.15 -28.63 -24.27
C ARG A 280 -14.46 -29.59 -25.44
N PRO A 281 -15.42 -29.28 -26.31
CA PRO A 281 -15.57 -30.06 -27.53
C PRO A 281 -14.29 -29.88 -28.38
N THR A 282 -13.67 -30.97 -28.72
CA THR A 282 -12.53 -31.08 -29.64
C THR A 282 -12.90 -30.43 -30.97
N ARG A 283 -12.23 -29.33 -31.32
CA ARG A 283 -12.30 -28.76 -32.68
C ARG A 283 -11.76 -29.79 -33.66
N GLY A 284 -12.65 -30.33 -34.48
CA GLY A 284 -12.31 -31.21 -35.59
C GLY A 284 -11.27 -30.58 -36.51
N VAL A 285 -10.20 -31.32 -36.71
CA VAL A 285 -9.15 -31.02 -37.69
C VAL A 285 -9.82 -31.08 -39.10
N ARG A 286 -9.97 -29.93 -39.75
CA ARG A 286 -10.31 -29.85 -41.15
C ARG A 286 -9.06 -30.23 -41.95
N THR A 287 -9.05 -31.46 -42.44
CA THR A 287 -8.13 -31.92 -43.48
C THR A 287 -8.45 -31.17 -44.78
N ARG A 288 -7.46 -30.46 -45.31
CA ARG A 288 -7.48 -29.90 -46.68
C ARG A 288 -7.32 -31.08 -47.63
N SER A 289 -8.41 -31.50 -48.29
CA SER A 289 -8.30 -32.30 -49.48
C SER A 289 -7.94 -31.43 -50.67
N SER A 290 -6.77 -31.69 -51.21
CA SER A 290 -6.31 -31.23 -52.51
C SER A 290 -7.20 -31.85 -53.61
N ILE A 291 -7.91 -31.03 -54.37
CA ILE A 291 -8.51 -31.46 -55.64
C ILE A 291 -7.66 -30.86 -56.76
N ASN A 292 -6.82 -31.75 -57.32
CA ASN A 292 -6.28 -31.60 -58.65
C ASN A 292 -7.44 -31.82 -59.65
N ASN A 293 -7.68 -30.88 -60.54
CA ASN A 293 -8.33 -31.16 -61.80
C ASN A 293 -7.55 -30.50 -62.93
N LYS A 294 -6.84 -31.33 -63.65
CA LYS A 294 -6.43 -31.17 -65.04
C LYS A 294 -7.60 -31.50 -65.94
N THR A 295 -7.62 -30.91 -67.07
CA THR A 295 -8.17 -31.13 -68.36
C THR A 295 -8.88 -29.87 -68.82
N GLY A 296 -8.65 -29.23 -69.95
CA GLY A 296 -8.18 -29.74 -71.25
C GLY A 296 -9.25 -29.53 -72.33
N PHE A 297 -8.90 -28.71 -73.32
CA PHE A 297 -9.53 -28.64 -74.64
C PHE A 297 -11.03 -28.29 -74.74
N ASP A 298 -11.42 -27.23 -75.41
CA ASP A 298 -11.46 -26.74 -76.79
C ASP A 298 -11.84 -25.28 -76.82
#